data_9949abc6f8cbef04896aa2d2998170a2
#
_entry.id   9949abc6f8cbef04896aa2d2998170a2
#
_cell.length_a   1.000
_cell.length_b   1.000
_cell.length_c   1.000
_cell.angle_alpha   90.00
_cell.angle_beta   90.00
_cell.angle_gamma   90.00
#
_symmetry.space_group_name_H-M   'P 1'
#
loop_
_entity.id
_entity.type
_entity.pdbx_description
1 polymer ?
#
loop_
_entity_poly.entity_id
_entity_poly.type
_entity_poly.pdbx_seq_one_letter_code
_entity_poly.pdbx_strand_id
1 'polypeptide(L)'
;MKIISLISIFFAATLMVACSSDTPDSSTTVSAERTLYERIGGREKVKAIVEDIWNNHAKNPIVKDRFADSDPSYVKKRVFEIFAAATGATDVEYKGMDMKSAHKGMNINEMEFNAVVDDVLAACAMHKMAQQEQNEVLAILWSVRKDIVNSHIITDTLVN
;
A
#
# COMPACT_ATOMS: atom_id res chain seq x y z
N MET A 1 59.37 -35.36 32.13
CA MET A 1 60.67 -34.90 32.66
C MET A 1 60.87 -33.47 32.19
N LYS A 2 61.11 -32.54 33.15
CA LYS A 2 61.47 -31.10 33.05
C LYS A 2 60.33 -30.17 32.57
N ILE A 3 59.57 -29.42 33.39
CA ILE A 3 59.87 -28.34 34.38
C ILE A 3 60.75 -27.26 33.80
N ILE A 4 60.23 -26.04 33.75
CA ILE A 4 60.87 -24.76 34.09
C ILE A 4 59.94 -23.68 33.47
N SER A 5 59.20 -22.92 34.17
CA SER A 5 59.37 -21.86 35.17
C SER A 5 59.22 -20.46 34.60
N LEU A 6 58.16 -19.79 35.07
CA LEU A 6 58.03 -18.36 35.48
C LEU A 6 58.88 -17.32 34.75
N ILE A 7 58.24 -16.28 34.25
CA ILE A 7 58.55 -14.91 34.68
C ILE A 7 57.27 -14.03 34.50
N SER A 8 56.78 -13.52 35.65
CA SER A 8 55.87 -12.40 35.79
C SER A 8 56.55 -11.09 35.36
N ILE A 9 55.89 -10.32 34.52
CA ILE A 9 56.19 -8.88 34.45
C ILE A 9 54.88 -8.12 34.56
N PHE A 10 54.70 -7.52 35.74
CA PHE A 10 53.71 -6.49 36.02
C PHE A 10 54.08 -5.23 35.24
N PHE A 11 53.24 -4.79 34.33
CA PHE A 11 53.34 -3.45 33.80
C PHE A 11 52.05 -2.70 34.16
N ALA A 12 52.15 -1.87 35.17
CA ALA A 12 51.10 -0.92 35.55
C ALA A 12 51.06 0.19 34.52
N ALA A 13 50.04 0.21 33.71
CA ALA A 13 49.75 1.33 32.84
C ALA A 13 48.57 2.14 33.40
N THR A 14 48.89 3.32 33.80
CA THR A 14 47.99 4.39 34.31
C THR A 14 46.91 4.73 33.31
N LEU A 15 45.63 4.55 33.71
CA LEU A 15 44.47 4.98 32.96
C LEU A 15 44.33 6.49 33.03
N MET A 16 44.66 7.20 31.97
CA MET A 16 44.22 8.58 31.74
C MET A 16 42.80 8.52 31.18
N VAL A 17 41.83 8.83 32.04
CA VAL A 17 40.45 9.12 31.59
C VAL A 17 40.45 10.51 30.98
N ALA A 18 40.48 10.57 29.66
CA ALA A 18 40.12 11.76 28.91
C ALA A 18 38.58 11.81 28.80
N CYS A 19 37.94 12.68 29.56
CA CYS A 19 36.55 13.07 29.31
C CYS A 19 36.52 13.86 28.00
N SER A 20 36.23 13.18 26.90
CA SER A 20 35.74 13.81 25.69
C SER A 20 34.26 14.10 25.90
N SER A 21 33.91 15.36 26.02
CA SER A 21 32.54 15.82 25.92
C SER A 21 32.10 15.74 24.47
N ASP A 22 31.61 14.55 24.09
CA ASP A 22 30.86 14.38 22.85
C ASP A 22 29.50 15.06 23.06
N THR A 23 29.38 16.27 22.55
CA THR A 23 28.10 16.86 22.23
C THR A 23 27.46 15.97 21.15
N PRO A 24 26.26 15.41 21.38
CA PRO A 24 25.56 14.73 20.30
C PRO A 24 25.17 15.80 19.27
N ASP A 25 25.87 15.77 18.13
CA ASP A 25 25.44 16.48 16.93
C ASP A 25 24.09 15.86 16.51
N SER A 26 23.02 16.54 16.93
CA SER A 26 21.65 16.17 16.61
C SER A 26 21.29 16.63 15.20
N SER A 27 22.09 16.23 14.22
CA SER A 27 21.67 16.26 12.82
C SER A 27 20.96 14.93 12.52
N THR A 28 19.79 14.72 13.14
CA THR A 28 18.82 13.77 12.64
C THR A 28 18.31 14.35 11.33
N THR A 29 19.00 14.04 10.23
CA THR A 29 18.40 14.11 8.91
C THR A 29 17.24 13.12 8.94
N VAL A 30 16.03 13.63 9.17
CA VAL A 30 14.80 12.89 8.94
C VAL A 30 14.79 12.59 7.45
N SER A 31 15.31 11.42 7.08
CA SER A 31 15.12 10.86 5.74
C SER A 31 13.60 10.79 5.57
N ALA A 32 13.05 11.65 4.69
CA ALA A 32 11.64 11.61 4.39
C ALA A 32 11.30 10.17 3.97
N GLU A 33 10.44 9.53 4.75
CA GLU A 33 10.04 8.15 4.50
C GLU A 33 9.39 8.10 3.11
N ARG A 34 9.83 7.16 2.27
CA ARG A 34 9.30 7.02 0.91
C ARG A 34 7.81 6.74 0.95
N THR A 35 7.06 7.41 0.09
CA THR A 35 5.61 7.18 -0.06
C THR A 35 5.33 5.73 -0.44
N LEU A 36 4.10 5.26 -0.22
CA LEU A 36 3.69 3.93 -0.69
C LEU A 36 3.85 3.81 -2.21
N TYR A 37 3.53 4.86 -2.96
CA TYR A 37 3.74 4.93 -4.41
C TYR A 37 5.19 4.65 -4.82
N GLU A 38 6.15 5.26 -4.15
CA GLU A 38 7.58 5.06 -4.41
C GLU A 38 8.05 3.66 -4.01
N ARG A 39 7.53 3.12 -2.90
CA ARG A 39 7.86 1.76 -2.44
C ARG A 39 7.30 0.68 -3.37
N ILE A 40 6.13 0.91 -3.96
CA ILE A 40 5.52 0.04 -4.98
C ILE A 40 6.37 0.02 -6.27
N GLY A 41 7.10 1.09 -6.58
CA GLY A 41 7.92 1.23 -7.78
C GLY A 41 7.47 2.32 -8.76
N GLY A 42 6.60 3.23 -8.30
CA GLY A 42 6.21 4.42 -9.02
C GLY A 42 5.34 4.17 -10.28
N ARG A 43 5.35 5.14 -11.18
CA ARG A 43 4.43 5.27 -12.30
C ARG A 43 4.29 4.02 -13.17
N GLU A 44 5.39 3.49 -13.65
CA GLU A 44 5.33 2.36 -14.60
C GLU A 44 4.86 1.07 -13.94
N LYS A 45 5.24 0.87 -12.67
CA LYS A 45 4.77 -0.28 -11.91
C LYS A 45 3.28 -0.19 -11.61
N VAL A 46 2.80 0.99 -11.20
CA VAL A 46 1.37 1.22 -10.94
C VAL A 46 0.53 1.06 -12.21
N LYS A 47 1.01 1.54 -13.37
CA LYS A 47 0.32 1.28 -14.66
C LYS A 47 0.18 -0.20 -14.95
N ALA A 48 1.24 -0.99 -14.75
CA ALA A 48 1.21 -2.43 -14.99
C ALA A 48 0.24 -3.13 -14.02
N ILE A 49 0.21 -2.73 -12.75
CA ILE A 49 -0.76 -3.24 -11.76
C ILE A 49 -2.19 -2.92 -12.21
N VAL A 50 -2.46 -1.70 -12.66
CA VAL A 50 -3.79 -1.27 -13.12
C VAL A 50 -4.25 -2.04 -14.36
N GLU A 51 -3.34 -2.41 -15.25
CA GLU A 51 -3.66 -3.28 -16.38
C GLU A 51 -4.14 -4.65 -15.92
N ASP A 52 -3.48 -5.24 -14.91
CA ASP A 52 -3.89 -6.54 -14.38
C ASP A 52 -5.13 -6.44 -13.49
N ILE A 53 -5.36 -5.32 -12.78
CA ILE A 53 -6.64 -5.05 -12.10
C ILE A 53 -7.78 -5.11 -13.12
N TRP A 54 -7.66 -4.40 -14.24
CA TRP A 54 -8.67 -4.45 -15.31
C TRP A 54 -8.89 -5.86 -15.82
N ASN A 55 -7.81 -6.59 -16.10
CA ASN A 55 -7.88 -7.96 -16.59
C ASN A 55 -8.57 -8.92 -15.61
N ASN A 56 -8.38 -8.72 -14.31
CA ASN A 56 -9.04 -9.48 -13.26
C ASN A 56 -10.53 -9.15 -13.21
N HIS A 57 -10.93 -7.88 -13.19
CA HIS A 57 -12.33 -7.44 -13.20
C HIS A 57 -13.08 -7.99 -14.42
N ALA A 58 -12.48 -7.90 -15.60
CA ALA A 58 -13.10 -8.37 -16.83
C ALA A 58 -13.36 -9.90 -16.88
N LYS A 59 -12.66 -10.66 -16.03
CA LYS A 59 -12.80 -12.12 -15.92
C LYS A 59 -13.59 -12.57 -14.69
N ASN A 60 -13.72 -11.70 -13.69
CA ASN A 60 -14.37 -12.04 -12.42
C ASN A 60 -15.89 -12.17 -12.60
N PRO A 61 -16.49 -13.37 -12.42
CA PRO A 61 -17.92 -13.60 -12.67
C PRO A 61 -18.85 -12.74 -11.78
N ILE A 62 -18.33 -12.20 -10.65
CA ILE A 62 -19.12 -11.39 -9.73
C ILE A 62 -19.28 -9.96 -10.24
N VAL A 63 -18.24 -9.40 -10.88
CA VAL A 63 -18.20 -7.98 -11.23
C VAL A 63 -18.03 -7.67 -12.70
N LYS A 64 -17.67 -8.65 -13.56
CA LYS A 64 -17.39 -8.43 -15.00
C LYS A 64 -18.49 -7.66 -15.72
N ASP A 65 -19.76 -7.95 -15.40
CA ASP A 65 -20.90 -7.33 -16.07
C ASP A 65 -21.05 -5.84 -15.71
N ARG A 66 -20.46 -5.38 -14.59
CA ARG A 66 -20.36 -3.96 -14.22
C ARG A 66 -19.44 -3.16 -15.14
N PHE A 67 -18.53 -3.85 -15.82
CA PHE A 67 -17.52 -3.26 -16.70
C PHE A 67 -17.78 -3.50 -18.19
N ALA A 68 -18.80 -4.30 -18.53
CA ALA A 68 -19.07 -4.75 -19.90
C ALA A 68 -19.24 -3.60 -20.90
N ASP A 69 -19.92 -2.53 -20.50
CA ASP A 69 -20.21 -1.37 -21.35
C ASP A 69 -19.23 -0.19 -21.11
N SER A 70 -18.18 -0.42 -20.33
CA SER A 70 -17.21 0.63 -19.98
C SER A 70 -16.11 0.75 -21.04
N ASP A 71 -15.64 1.97 -21.30
CA ASP A 71 -14.40 2.18 -22.05
C ASP A 71 -13.18 1.77 -21.20
N PRO A 72 -12.46 0.71 -21.57
CA PRO A 72 -11.30 0.23 -20.80
C PRO A 72 -10.22 1.29 -20.62
N SER A 73 -10.00 2.13 -21.63
CA SER A 73 -8.97 3.17 -21.59
C SER A 73 -9.33 4.25 -20.57
N TYR A 74 -10.60 4.64 -20.53
CA TYR A 74 -11.09 5.61 -19.57
C TYR A 74 -11.01 5.06 -18.13
N VAL A 75 -11.51 3.85 -17.90
CA VAL A 75 -11.51 3.23 -16.56
C VAL A 75 -10.08 3.05 -16.06
N LYS A 76 -9.20 2.44 -16.84
CA LYS A 76 -7.79 2.24 -16.47
C LYS A 76 -7.10 3.57 -16.14
N LYS A 77 -7.36 4.63 -16.91
CA LYS A 77 -6.83 5.96 -16.62
C LYS A 77 -7.29 6.46 -15.25
N ARG A 78 -8.59 6.36 -14.92
CA ARG A 78 -9.13 6.81 -13.63
C ARG A 78 -8.62 5.98 -12.46
N VAL A 79 -8.56 4.67 -12.63
CA VAL A 79 -7.98 3.77 -11.62
C VAL A 79 -6.50 4.06 -11.39
N PHE A 80 -5.72 4.32 -12.45
CA PHE A 80 -4.32 4.73 -12.32
C PHE A 80 -4.18 6.05 -11.53
N GLU A 81 -4.95 7.06 -11.90
CA GLU A 81 -4.89 8.38 -11.25
C GLU A 81 -5.25 8.29 -9.76
N ILE A 82 -6.35 7.60 -9.40
CA ILE A 82 -6.77 7.48 -8.00
C ILE A 82 -5.82 6.60 -7.21
N PHE A 83 -5.34 5.49 -7.76
CA PHE A 83 -4.40 4.60 -7.10
C PHE A 83 -3.06 5.32 -6.81
N ALA A 84 -2.51 6.02 -7.81
CA ALA A 84 -1.28 6.79 -7.65
C ALA A 84 -1.45 7.90 -6.61
N ALA A 85 -2.50 8.71 -6.69
CA ALA A 85 -2.76 9.79 -5.74
C ALA A 85 -2.96 9.26 -4.32
N ALA A 86 -3.76 8.19 -4.14
CA ALA A 86 -4.04 7.59 -2.84
C ALA A 86 -2.80 6.93 -2.19
N THR A 87 -1.84 6.51 -3.00
CA THR A 87 -0.57 5.94 -2.52
C THR A 87 0.56 6.98 -2.37
N GLY A 88 0.28 8.26 -2.60
CA GLY A 88 1.18 9.37 -2.32
C GLY A 88 2.07 9.81 -3.51
N ALA A 89 1.61 9.60 -4.75
CA ALA A 89 2.27 10.18 -5.91
C ALA A 89 2.21 11.72 -5.87
N THR A 90 3.31 12.37 -6.17
CA THR A 90 3.40 13.83 -6.28
C THR A 90 3.35 14.32 -7.74
N ASP A 91 3.49 13.40 -8.68
CA ASP A 91 3.52 13.63 -10.13
C ASP A 91 2.23 13.23 -10.85
N VAL A 92 1.20 12.79 -10.09
CA VAL A 92 -0.10 12.36 -10.60
C VAL A 92 -1.23 13.03 -9.81
N GLU A 93 -2.11 13.72 -10.52
CA GLU A 93 -3.32 14.32 -9.95
C GLU A 93 -4.54 13.49 -10.36
N TYR A 94 -5.40 13.15 -9.39
CA TYR A 94 -6.69 12.55 -9.67
C TYR A 94 -7.68 13.62 -10.16
N LYS A 95 -8.19 13.45 -11.38
CA LYS A 95 -9.16 14.38 -12.01
C LYS A 95 -10.53 13.77 -12.21
N GLY A 96 -10.83 12.71 -11.45
CA GLY A 96 -12.15 12.07 -11.47
C GLY A 96 -13.10 12.67 -10.44
N MET A 97 -14.31 12.08 -10.38
CA MET A 97 -15.30 12.36 -9.34
C MET A 97 -14.87 11.71 -8.02
N ASP A 98 -15.34 12.25 -6.89
CA ASP A 98 -15.20 11.56 -5.60
C ASP A 98 -15.88 10.17 -5.63
N MET A 99 -15.50 9.27 -4.71
CA MET A 99 -15.95 7.87 -4.72
C MET A 99 -17.47 7.75 -4.63
N LYS A 100 -18.10 8.56 -3.80
CA LYS A 100 -19.57 8.55 -3.63
C LYS A 100 -20.29 8.97 -4.90
N SER A 101 -19.82 10.04 -5.56
CA SER A 101 -20.41 10.54 -6.81
C SER A 101 -20.17 9.58 -7.98
N ALA A 102 -18.97 8.99 -8.05
CA ALA A 102 -18.60 8.03 -9.10
C ALA A 102 -19.42 6.73 -9.05
N HIS A 103 -19.88 6.32 -7.87
CA HIS A 103 -20.62 5.05 -7.67
C HIS A 103 -22.11 5.27 -7.38
N LYS A 104 -22.57 6.52 -7.47
CA LYS A 104 -23.97 6.87 -7.21
C LYS A 104 -24.93 6.11 -8.13
N GLY A 105 -25.90 5.41 -7.53
CA GLY A 105 -26.93 4.67 -8.26
C GLY A 105 -26.49 3.31 -8.81
N MET A 106 -25.25 2.90 -8.60
CA MET A 106 -24.77 1.59 -9.06
C MET A 106 -25.25 0.44 -8.17
N ASN A 107 -25.76 0.71 -6.96
CA ASN A 107 -26.24 -0.30 -6.01
C ASN A 107 -25.22 -1.41 -5.76
N ILE A 108 -23.97 -1.04 -5.55
CA ILE A 108 -22.89 -1.98 -5.29
C ILE A 108 -23.10 -2.60 -3.92
N ASN A 109 -23.11 -3.93 -3.86
CA ASN A 109 -23.23 -4.69 -2.63
C ASN A 109 -21.87 -5.13 -2.07
N GLU A 110 -21.88 -5.70 -0.86
CA GLU A 110 -20.66 -6.17 -0.18
C GLU A 110 -19.87 -7.22 -0.95
N MET A 111 -20.57 -8.13 -1.60
CA MET A 111 -19.92 -9.20 -2.37
C MET A 111 -19.18 -8.63 -3.59
N GLU A 112 -19.79 -7.68 -4.29
CA GLU A 112 -19.15 -7.00 -5.42
C GLU A 112 -17.96 -6.15 -4.97
N PHE A 113 -18.10 -5.42 -3.87
CA PHE A 113 -16.99 -4.64 -3.32
C PHE A 113 -15.81 -5.54 -2.92
N ASN A 114 -16.06 -6.64 -2.21
CA ASN A 114 -15.03 -7.58 -1.81
C ASN A 114 -14.36 -8.24 -3.03
N ALA A 115 -15.14 -8.58 -4.07
CA ALA A 115 -14.60 -9.15 -5.30
C ALA A 115 -13.65 -8.17 -6.01
N VAL A 116 -13.96 -6.87 -6.02
CA VAL A 116 -13.05 -5.82 -6.54
C VAL A 116 -11.79 -5.73 -5.69
N VAL A 117 -11.91 -5.75 -4.36
CA VAL A 117 -10.75 -5.74 -3.44
C VAL A 117 -9.83 -6.94 -3.71
N ASP A 118 -10.39 -8.13 -3.84
CA ASP A 118 -9.63 -9.36 -4.12
C ASP A 118 -8.91 -9.27 -5.46
N ASP A 119 -9.55 -8.76 -6.50
CA ASP A 119 -8.95 -8.56 -7.83
C ASP A 119 -7.78 -7.57 -7.78
N VAL A 120 -7.90 -6.48 -6.99
CA VAL A 120 -6.81 -5.50 -6.79
C VAL A 120 -5.63 -6.15 -6.07
N LEU A 121 -5.88 -6.87 -4.97
CA LEU A 121 -4.82 -7.53 -4.21
C LEU A 121 -4.14 -8.63 -5.01
N ALA A 122 -4.91 -9.38 -5.82
CA ALA A 122 -4.35 -10.37 -6.74
C ALA A 122 -3.39 -9.73 -7.75
N ALA A 123 -3.76 -8.59 -8.34
CA ALA A 123 -2.86 -7.84 -9.23
C ALA A 123 -1.60 -7.36 -8.49
N CYS A 124 -1.73 -6.83 -7.27
CA CYS A 124 -0.59 -6.44 -6.44
C CYS A 124 0.36 -7.62 -6.19
N ALA A 125 -0.18 -8.79 -5.86
CA ALA A 125 0.59 -10.01 -5.62
C ALA A 125 1.31 -10.51 -6.87
N MET A 126 0.67 -10.47 -8.05
CA MET A 126 1.28 -10.81 -9.34
C MET A 126 2.52 -9.96 -9.61
N HIS A 127 2.50 -8.70 -9.19
CA HIS A 127 3.63 -7.77 -9.30
C HIS A 127 4.65 -7.88 -8.15
N LYS A 128 4.54 -8.93 -7.31
CA LYS A 128 5.44 -9.20 -6.17
C LYS A 128 5.52 -8.03 -5.17
N MET A 129 4.41 -7.32 -4.99
CA MET A 129 4.29 -6.30 -3.96
C MET A 129 4.44 -6.98 -2.59
N ALA A 130 5.25 -6.42 -1.69
CA ALA A 130 5.42 -7.00 -0.36
C ALA A 130 4.13 -6.92 0.46
N GLN A 131 3.97 -7.80 1.45
CA GLN A 131 2.72 -7.90 2.22
C GLN A 131 2.37 -6.61 2.95
N GLN A 132 3.37 -5.86 3.38
CA GLN A 132 3.15 -4.57 4.03
C GLN A 132 2.45 -3.59 3.09
N GLU A 133 2.97 -3.41 1.85
CA GLU A 133 2.38 -2.53 0.85
C GLU A 133 0.98 -3.00 0.43
N GLN A 134 0.75 -4.32 0.32
CA GLN A 134 -0.57 -4.87 0.05
C GLN A 134 -1.57 -4.54 1.17
N ASN A 135 -1.16 -4.60 2.43
CA ASN A 135 -1.99 -4.23 3.58
C ASN A 135 -2.32 -2.73 3.59
N GLU A 136 -1.38 -1.87 3.18
CA GLU A 136 -1.61 -0.43 3.05
C GLU A 136 -2.60 -0.13 1.91
N VAL A 137 -2.47 -0.81 0.76
CA VAL A 137 -3.45 -0.74 -0.33
C VAL A 137 -4.84 -1.20 0.14
N LEU A 138 -4.91 -2.32 0.86
CA LEU A 138 -6.15 -2.82 1.45
C LEU A 138 -6.80 -1.78 2.37
N ALA A 139 -6.03 -1.14 3.24
CA ALA A 139 -6.53 -0.10 4.14
C ALA A 139 -7.11 1.10 3.36
N ILE A 140 -6.48 1.51 2.27
CA ILE A 140 -6.98 2.56 1.37
C ILE A 140 -8.32 2.15 0.76
N LEU A 141 -8.44 0.93 0.23
CA LEU A 141 -9.69 0.42 -0.35
C LEU A 141 -10.83 0.40 0.68
N TRP A 142 -10.57 -0.09 1.89
CA TRP A 142 -11.55 -0.12 2.97
C TRP A 142 -11.97 1.27 3.45
N SER A 143 -11.08 2.27 3.37
CA SER A 143 -11.39 3.64 3.78
C SER A 143 -12.52 4.28 2.95
N VAL A 144 -12.64 3.89 1.68
CA VAL A 144 -13.65 4.41 0.74
C VAL A 144 -14.91 3.53 0.64
N ARG A 145 -14.94 2.36 1.30
CA ARG A 145 -16.04 1.39 1.25
C ARG A 145 -17.41 2.02 1.51
N LYS A 146 -17.53 2.86 2.56
CA LYS A 146 -18.78 3.53 2.95
C LYS A 146 -19.35 4.45 1.85
N ASP A 147 -18.50 4.92 0.94
CA ASP A 147 -18.89 5.80 -0.16
C ASP A 147 -19.29 5.02 -1.42
N ILE A 148 -18.99 3.72 -1.46
CA ILE A 148 -19.23 2.84 -2.60
C ILE A 148 -20.38 1.88 -2.34
N VAL A 149 -20.38 1.21 -1.18
CA VAL A 149 -21.37 0.18 -0.86
C VAL A 149 -22.67 0.81 -0.36
N ASN A 150 -23.77 0.52 -1.06
CA ASN A 150 -25.09 0.91 -0.60
C ASN A 150 -25.61 -0.09 0.45
N SER A 151 -25.57 0.30 1.72
CA SER A 151 -26.07 -0.49 2.85
C SER A 151 -27.61 -0.55 2.98
N HIS A 152 -28.35 -0.20 1.93
CA HIS A 152 -29.80 -0.01 2.02
C HIS A 152 -30.67 -1.28 1.83
N ILE A 153 -30.14 -2.50 1.92
CA ILE A 153 -30.95 -3.71 1.63
C ILE A 153 -31.02 -4.72 2.81
N ILE A 154 -30.88 -4.34 4.05
CA ILE A 154 -31.07 -5.32 5.15
C ILE A 154 -32.18 -4.95 6.15
N THR A 155 -32.89 -3.85 6.01
CA THR A 155 -33.88 -3.45 7.02
C THR A 155 -35.35 -3.71 6.67
N ASP A 156 -35.70 -4.06 5.43
CA ASP A 156 -37.10 -4.21 5.04
C ASP A 156 -37.63 -5.66 4.94
N THR A 157 -36.81 -6.68 5.22
CA THR A 157 -37.27 -8.08 5.07
C THR A 157 -37.49 -8.81 6.40
N LEU A 158 -37.27 -8.18 7.55
CA LEU A 158 -37.46 -8.81 8.87
C LEU A 158 -38.58 -8.19 9.72
N VAL A 159 -39.46 -7.37 9.13
CA VAL A 159 -40.67 -6.89 9.82
C VAL A 159 -41.89 -7.16 8.92
N ASN A 160 -42.34 -8.41 8.88
CA ASN A 160 -43.71 -8.87 8.63
C ASN A 160 -43.88 -10.27 9.20
#